data_8dbffcf3f2233f92c8cf468ad8334533
#
_entry.id   8dbffcf3f2233f92c8cf468ad8334533
#
_cell.length_a   1.000
_cell.length_b   1.000
_cell.length_c   1.000
_cell.angle_alpha   90.00
_cell.angle_beta   90.00
_cell.angle_gamma   90.00
#
_symmetry.space_group_name_H-M   'P 1'
#
loop_
_entity.id
_entity.type
_entity.pdbx_description
1 polymer ?
#
loop_
_entity_poly.entity_id
_entity_poly.type
_entity_poly.pdbx_seq_one_letter_code
_entity_poly.pdbx_strand_id
1 'polypeptide(L)'
;MEPAPRGAHNGRMGQTLTASRQITDEVTSWPGVEAGTGRRGEFGFRVDRREIGHLHGDHAAHFSFPKDVWAELFEQGRVVHHPVFPGKAGPAARRIEDDADVRDVIALLRLNYDRVVARHGLPVTPPRGAVAG
;
A
#
# COMPACT_ATOMS: atom_id res chain seq x y z
N MET A 1 21.82 -22.35 -15.36
CA MET A 1 21.70 -22.01 -15.34
C MET A 1 21.30 -21.62 -15.00
N GLU A 2 20.82 -21.35 -14.71
CA GLU A 2 20.37 -20.95 -14.41
C GLU A 2 20.10 -20.40 -14.08
N PRO A 3 20.08 -20.46 -14.10
CA PRO A 3 19.64 -19.77 -13.70
C PRO A 3 19.43 -19.31 -13.04
N ALA A 4 19.14 -19.11 -12.88
CA ALA A 4 18.83 -18.61 -12.33
C ALA A 4 18.73 -18.06 -11.89
N PRO A 5 18.62 -17.85 -11.79
CA PRO A 5 18.36 -17.18 -11.32
C PRO A 5 18.24 -16.59 -10.81
N ARG A 6 18.00 -16.57 -10.78
CA ARG A 6 17.84 -16.20 -10.40
C ARG A 6 17.97 -15.81 -9.61
N GLY A 7 17.89 -15.88 -9.44
CA GLY A 7 17.91 -15.64 -8.87
C GLY A 7 17.94 -15.72 -7.94
N ALA A 8 17.99 -15.91 -7.98
CA ALA A 8 17.96 -16.09 -7.33
C ALA A 8 18.28 -16.17 -6.49
N HIS A 9 18.22 -16.22 -6.37
CA HIS A 9 18.33 -16.35 -5.77
C HIS A 9 18.63 -15.92 -5.02
N ASN A 10 18.62 -15.78 -4.77
CA ASN A 10 18.66 -15.47 -4.13
C ASN A 10 18.98 -15.43 -3.15
N GLY A 11 18.93 -15.41 -2.82
CA GLY A 11 18.98 -15.41 -2.22
C GLY A 11 19.18 -15.56 -1.13
N ARG A 12 19.78 -15.40 -0.87
CA ARG A 12 19.68 -15.60 -0.39
C ARG A 12 19.64 -15.87 -0.25
N MET A 13 19.87 -15.62 -0.45
CA MET A 13 19.34 -15.88 -0.65
C MET A 13 18.68 -16.27 -0.83
N GLY A 14 19.03 -16.07 -1.56
CA GLY A 14 17.79 -16.42 -2.16
C GLY A 14 16.54 -16.43 -1.38
N GLN A 15 16.40 -15.58 -0.51
CA GLN A 15 15.20 -15.52 0.28
C GLN A 15 14.13 -14.70 -0.43
N THR A 16 12.91 -15.23 -0.43
CA THR A 16 11.76 -14.53 -0.97
C THR A 16 11.35 -13.46 0.02
N LEU A 17 11.10 -12.24 -0.47
CA LEU A 17 10.58 -11.18 0.37
C LEU A 17 9.14 -11.48 0.75
N THR A 18 8.76 -11.09 1.97
CA THR A 18 7.37 -11.20 2.40
C THR A 18 6.50 -10.23 1.60
N ALA A 19 5.21 -10.48 1.59
CA ALA A 19 4.27 -9.60 0.89
C ALA A 19 4.35 -8.18 1.46
N SER A 20 4.35 -8.04 2.77
CA SER A 20 4.42 -6.71 3.38
C SER A 20 5.71 -6.00 3.02
N ARG A 21 6.83 -6.73 2.92
CA ARG A 21 8.10 -6.11 2.56
C ARG A 21 8.09 -5.65 1.11
N GLN A 22 7.57 -6.47 0.21
CA GLN A 22 7.49 -6.09 -1.20
C GLN A 22 6.64 -4.84 -1.38
N ILE A 23 5.49 -4.80 -0.71
CA ILE A 23 4.59 -3.67 -0.81
C ILE A 23 5.25 -2.42 -0.22
N THR A 24 5.85 -2.57 0.97
CA THR A 24 6.48 -1.44 1.65
C THR A 24 7.62 -0.85 0.81
N ASP A 25 8.47 -1.71 0.26
CA ASP A 25 9.60 -1.23 -0.53
C ASP A 25 9.13 -0.44 -1.74
N GLU A 26 8.10 -0.91 -2.41
CA GLU A 26 7.57 -0.19 -3.58
C GLU A 26 6.90 1.13 -3.16
N VAL A 27 6.01 1.06 -2.21
CA VAL A 27 5.16 2.21 -1.87
C VAL A 27 5.98 3.34 -1.24
N THR A 28 6.96 2.99 -0.41
CA THR A 28 7.81 4.02 0.20
C THR A 28 8.78 4.65 -0.79
N SER A 29 8.91 4.09 -1.99
CA SER A 29 9.70 4.72 -3.04
C SER A 29 8.97 5.87 -3.72
N TRP A 30 7.65 5.98 -3.52
CA TRP A 30 6.87 7.05 -4.15
C TRP A 30 7.10 8.37 -3.41
N PRO A 31 7.24 9.48 -4.14
CA PRO A 31 7.51 10.78 -3.49
C PRO A 31 6.46 11.12 -2.44
N GLY A 32 6.94 11.53 -1.27
CA GLY A 32 6.08 12.00 -0.20
C GLY A 32 5.44 10.92 0.67
N VAL A 33 5.66 9.64 0.37
CA VAL A 33 5.07 8.58 1.18
C VAL A 33 5.91 8.34 2.42
N GLU A 34 5.22 8.27 3.55
CA GLU A 34 5.80 7.87 4.83
C GLU A 34 5.08 6.63 5.34
N ALA A 35 5.83 5.73 5.94
CA ALA A 35 5.27 4.51 6.50
C ALA A 35 5.54 4.47 7.99
N GLY A 36 4.61 3.87 8.73
CA GLY A 36 4.78 3.75 10.18
C GLY A 36 3.69 2.92 10.81
N THR A 37 3.96 2.48 12.03
CA THR A 37 3.04 1.66 12.79
C THR A 37 2.03 2.57 13.50
N GLY A 38 0.75 2.25 13.35
CA GLY A 38 -0.31 2.98 14.03
C GLY A 38 -0.56 2.46 15.42
N ARG A 39 -1.55 3.06 16.09
CA ARG A 39 -1.87 2.76 17.49
C ARG A 39 -2.27 1.31 17.72
N ARG A 40 -2.88 0.70 16.71
CA ARG A 40 -3.36 -0.67 16.83
C ARG A 40 -2.38 -1.69 16.27
N GLY A 41 -1.16 -1.24 15.96
CA GLY A 41 -0.16 -2.11 15.40
C GLY A 41 -0.24 -2.29 13.90
N GLU A 42 -1.19 -1.66 13.24
CA GLU A 42 -1.26 -1.69 11.78
C GLU A 42 -0.12 -0.88 11.18
N PHE A 43 0.37 -1.32 10.03
CA PHE A 43 1.46 -0.63 9.35
C PHE A 43 0.88 0.17 8.19
N GLY A 44 0.85 1.49 8.33
CA GLY A 44 0.17 2.35 7.38
C GLY A 44 1.10 3.18 6.53
N PHE A 45 0.57 3.61 5.39
CA PHE A 45 1.26 4.49 4.45
C PHE A 45 0.48 5.79 4.35
N ARG A 46 1.20 6.90 4.39
CA ARG A 46 0.59 8.22 4.39
C ARG A 46 1.31 9.17 3.45
N VAL A 47 0.55 10.12 2.91
CA VAL A 47 1.08 11.26 2.19
C VAL A 47 0.58 12.49 2.93
N ASP A 48 1.49 13.21 3.58
CA ASP A 48 1.17 14.42 4.34
C ASP A 48 0.02 14.15 5.32
N ARG A 49 0.17 13.11 6.13
CA ARG A 49 -0.79 12.70 7.17
C ARG A 49 -2.07 12.07 6.65
N ARG A 50 -2.24 11.98 5.34
CA ARG A 50 -3.41 11.31 4.77
C ARG A 50 -3.08 9.88 4.45
N GLU A 51 -3.77 8.97 5.10
CA GLU A 51 -3.50 7.55 4.88
C GLU A 51 -3.99 7.12 3.52
N ILE A 52 -3.17 6.38 2.80
CA ILE A 52 -3.55 5.79 1.52
C ILE A 52 -3.88 4.31 1.66
N GLY A 53 -3.56 3.72 2.80
CA GLY A 53 -3.89 2.34 3.11
C GLY A 53 -2.98 1.81 4.20
N HIS A 54 -3.32 0.64 4.74
CA HIS A 54 -2.45 0.01 5.73
C HIS A 54 -2.50 -1.50 5.58
N LEU A 55 -1.47 -2.14 6.10
CA LEU A 55 -1.30 -3.59 6.02
C LEU A 55 -1.59 -4.24 7.36
N HIS A 56 -2.20 -5.43 7.29
CA HIS A 56 -2.34 -6.32 8.42
C HIS A 56 -1.44 -7.53 8.16
N GLY A 57 -0.19 -7.39 8.54
CA GLY A 57 0.80 -8.43 8.25
C GLY A 57 0.97 -8.65 6.76
N ASP A 58 1.14 -9.90 6.38
CA ASP A 58 1.32 -10.29 4.98
C ASP A 58 0.03 -10.75 4.32
N HIS A 59 -1.10 -10.66 5.03
CA HIS A 59 -2.31 -11.37 4.62
C HIS A 59 -3.42 -10.47 4.11
N ALA A 60 -3.40 -9.21 4.48
CA ALA A 60 -4.49 -8.31 4.10
C ALA A 60 -4.03 -6.86 4.09
N ALA A 61 -4.71 -6.07 3.26
CA ALA A 61 -4.55 -4.64 3.23
C ALA A 61 -5.93 -4.01 3.42
N HIS A 62 -5.97 -2.86 4.08
CA HIS A 62 -7.21 -2.12 4.30
C HIS A 62 -7.08 -0.74 3.72
N PHE A 63 -8.19 -0.24 3.20
CA PHE A 63 -8.25 1.04 2.51
C PHE A 63 -9.53 1.77 2.86
N SER A 64 -9.57 3.05 2.52
CA SER A 64 -10.80 3.80 2.47
C SER A 64 -10.85 4.51 1.12
N PHE A 65 -11.96 4.34 0.41
CA PHE A 65 -12.15 4.94 -0.90
C PHE A 65 -13.43 5.78 -0.90
N PRO A 66 -13.55 6.77 -1.79
CA PRO A 66 -14.85 7.38 -2.03
C PRO A 66 -15.85 6.30 -2.44
N LYS A 67 -17.11 6.52 -2.11
CA LYS A 67 -18.13 5.49 -2.31
C LYS A 67 -18.24 5.02 -3.75
N ASP A 68 -18.13 5.94 -4.71
CA ASP A 68 -18.23 5.58 -6.12
C ASP A 68 -17.03 4.74 -6.57
N VAL A 69 -15.84 5.08 -6.10
CA VAL A 69 -14.64 4.30 -6.41
C VAL A 69 -14.76 2.93 -5.75
N TRP A 70 -15.19 2.90 -4.49
CA TRP A 70 -15.37 1.65 -3.77
C TRP A 70 -16.33 0.72 -4.51
N ALA A 71 -17.46 1.26 -4.96
CA ALA A 71 -18.47 0.46 -5.65
C ALA A 71 -17.91 -0.19 -6.90
N GLU A 72 -17.11 0.55 -7.65
CA GLU A 72 -16.50 0.05 -8.87
C GLU A 72 -15.50 -1.06 -8.58
N LEU A 73 -14.66 -0.85 -7.57
CA LEU A 73 -13.67 -1.85 -7.18
C LEU A 73 -14.34 -3.10 -6.63
N PHE A 74 -15.41 -2.92 -5.86
CA PHE A 74 -16.16 -4.03 -5.31
C PHE A 74 -16.79 -4.87 -6.42
N GLU A 75 -17.39 -4.21 -7.39
CA GLU A 75 -18.01 -4.88 -8.53
C GLU A 75 -16.97 -5.66 -9.34
N GLN A 76 -15.76 -5.13 -9.44
CA GLN A 76 -14.67 -5.81 -10.15
C GLN A 76 -14.08 -6.96 -9.35
N GLY A 77 -14.51 -7.15 -8.09
CA GLY A 77 -13.98 -8.20 -7.23
C GLY A 77 -12.61 -7.87 -6.66
N ARG A 78 -12.20 -6.61 -6.71
CA ARG A 78 -10.87 -6.22 -6.25
C ARG A 78 -10.81 -5.90 -4.77
N VAL A 79 -11.94 -5.58 -4.15
CA VAL A 79 -12.01 -5.35 -2.72
C VAL A 79 -13.26 -6.02 -2.17
N VAL A 80 -13.25 -6.24 -0.85
CA VAL A 80 -14.41 -6.73 -0.12
C VAL A 80 -14.70 -5.75 1.01
N HIS A 81 -15.81 -5.95 1.71
CA HIS A 81 -16.16 -5.12 2.84
C HIS A 81 -15.09 -5.21 3.92
N HIS A 82 -14.79 -4.07 4.53
CA HIS A 82 -13.90 -4.04 5.68
C HIS A 82 -14.55 -4.83 6.81
N PRO A 83 -13.80 -5.73 7.48
CA PRO A 83 -14.43 -6.59 8.51
C PRO A 83 -15.03 -5.84 9.69
N VAL A 84 -14.51 -4.65 10.00
CA VAL A 84 -15.07 -3.83 11.08
C VAL A 84 -16.30 -3.06 10.62
N PHE A 85 -16.46 -2.87 9.31
CA PHE A 85 -17.58 -2.11 8.75
C PHE A 85 -18.30 -2.92 7.68
N PRO A 86 -18.86 -4.08 8.06
CA PRO A 86 -19.51 -4.93 7.06
C PRO A 86 -20.74 -4.21 6.47
N GLY A 87 -20.88 -4.32 5.18
CA GLY A 87 -22.00 -3.71 4.49
C GLY A 87 -21.85 -2.22 4.21
N LYS A 88 -20.72 -1.61 4.57
CA LYS A 88 -20.53 -0.17 4.38
C LYS A 88 -19.63 0.08 3.18
N ALA A 89 -20.06 0.99 2.29
CA ALA A 89 -19.24 1.43 1.17
C ALA A 89 -18.21 2.43 1.66
N GLY A 90 -17.00 2.36 1.12
CA GLY A 90 -15.90 3.23 1.50
C GLY A 90 -14.78 2.44 2.13
N PRO A 91 -14.94 1.93 3.35
CA PRO A 91 -13.95 1.05 3.96
C PRO A 91 -13.85 -0.25 3.16
N ALA A 92 -12.63 -0.70 2.89
CA ALA A 92 -12.39 -1.83 2.01
C ALA A 92 -11.24 -2.69 2.52
N ALA A 93 -11.30 -3.96 2.17
CA ALA A 93 -10.24 -4.91 2.48
C ALA A 93 -9.85 -5.67 1.22
N ARG A 94 -8.58 -6.05 1.15
CA ARG A 94 -8.06 -6.87 0.07
C ARG A 94 -7.19 -7.95 0.67
N ARG A 95 -7.56 -9.20 0.42
CA ARG A 95 -6.77 -10.34 0.88
C ARG A 95 -5.51 -10.49 0.03
N ILE A 96 -4.44 -10.92 0.64
CA ILE A 96 -3.16 -11.14 -0.04
C ILE A 96 -2.80 -12.61 0.09
N GLU A 97 -2.83 -13.33 -1.01
CA GLU A 97 -2.53 -14.76 -1.02
C GLU A 97 -1.40 -15.12 -1.97
N ASP A 98 -1.15 -14.28 -2.97
CA ASP A 98 -0.13 -14.58 -3.97
C ASP A 98 0.46 -13.29 -4.54
N ASP A 99 1.38 -13.44 -5.47
CA ASP A 99 2.06 -12.29 -6.07
C ASP A 99 1.11 -11.39 -6.85
N ALA A 100 0.08 -11.96 -7.45
CA ALA A 100 -0.90 -11.15 -8.16
C ALA A 100 -1.64 -10.25 -7.20
N ASP A 101 -1.96 -10.75 -6.00
CA ASP A 101 -2.59 -9.92 -4.97
C ASP A 101 -1.66 -8.82 -4.50
N VAL A 102 -0.36 -9.12 -4.33
CA VAL A 102 0.63 -8.11 -3.96
C VAL A 102 0.62 -6.97 -4.97
N ARG A 103 0.64 -7.31 -6.25
CA ARG A 103 0.63 -6.30 -7.30
C ARG A 103 -0.65 -5.48 -7.29
N ASP A 104 -1.80 -6.13 -7.03
CA ASP A 104 -3.06 -5.39 -7.00
C ASP A 104 -3.15 -4.48 -5.77
N VAL A 105 -2.64 -4.94 -4.63
CA VAL A 105 -2.58 -4.08 -3.44
C VAL A 105 -1.75 -2.83 -3.72
N ILE A 106 -0.62 -3.00 -4.39
CA ILE A 106 0.22 -1.86 -4.77
C ILE A 106 -0.55 -0.92 -5.70
N ALA A 107 -1.30 -1.48 -6.65
CA ALA A 107 -2.12 -0.68 -7.57
C ALA A 107 -3.22 0.07 -6.83
N LEU A 108 -3.84 -0.56 -5.84
CA LEU A 108 -4.88 0.10 -5.04
C LEU A 108 -4.30 1.21 -4.17
N LEU A 109 -3.13 0.99 -3.59
CA LEU A 109 -2.43 2.04 -2.86
C LEU A 109 -2.07 3.19 -3.79
N ARG A 110 -1.64 2.87 -5.01
CA ARG A 110 -1.29 3.90 -5.99
C ARG A 110 -2.51 4.70 -6.40
N LEU A 111 -3.66 4.06 -6.51
CA LEU A 111 -4.90 4.76 -6.83
C LEU A 111 -5.20 5.83 -5.77
N ASN A 112 -5.10 5.46 -4.49
CA ASN A 112 -5.31 6.44 -3.42
C ASN A 112 -4.20 7.48 -3.37
N TYR A 113 -2.97 7.08 -3.61
CA TYR A 113 -1.85 8.00 -3.69
C TYR A 113 -2.11 9.07 -4.75
N ASP A 114 -2.45 8.63 -5.96
CA ASP A 114 -2.68 9.56 -7.06
C ASP A 114 -3.83 10.52 -6.74
N ARG A 115 -4.87 10.02 -6.09
CA ARG A 115 -6.00 10.86 -5.70
C ARG A 115 -5.61 11.92 -4.67
N VAL A 116 -4.84 11.52 -3.66
CA VAL A 116 -4.40 12.45 -2.62
C VAL A 116 -3.50 13.51 -3.23
N VAL A 117 -2.55 13.10 -4.07
CA VAL A 117 -1.63 14.03 -4.71
C VAL A 117 -2.38 14.99 -5.64
N ALA A 118 -3.34 14.46 -6.40
CA ALA A 118 -4.12 15.31 -7.31
C ALA A 118 -4.92 16.36 -6.56
N ARG A 119 -5.43 16.01 -5.38
CA ARG A 119 -6.29 16.91 -4.61
C ARG A 119 -5.49 17.88 -3.74
N HIS A 120 -4.40 17.43 -3.16
CA HIS A 120 -3.67 18.21 -2.15
C HIS A 120 -2.25 18.54 -2.53
N GLY A 121 -1.72 17.95 -3.60
CA GLY A 121 -0.31 18.11 -3.96
C GLY A 121 0.59 17.28 -3.06
N LEU A 122 1.86 17.32 -3.37
CA LEU A 122 2.86 16.67 -2.52
C LEU A 122 3.22 17.62 -1.37
N PRO A 123 3.62 17.07 -0.22
CA PRO A 123 4.05 17.92 0.89
C PRO A 123 5.25 18.77 0.47
N VAL A 124 5.24 20.04 0.87
CA VAL A 124 6.36 20.94 0.62
C VAL A 124 7.33 20.74 1.77
N THR A 125 8.32 19.89 1.53
CA THR A 125 9.32 19.61 2.54
C THR A 125 10.66 20.08 2.01
N PRO A 126 11.31 21.04 2.71
CA PRO A 126 12.62 21.49 2.25
C PRO A 126 13.61 20.34 2.27
N PRO A 127 14.60 20.36 1.39
CA PRO A 127 15.69 19.38 1.47
C PRO A 127 16.33 19.42 2.85
N ARG A 128 16.83 18.29 3.28
CA ARG A 128 17.35 18.18 4.62
C ARG A 128 18.40 19.24 4.94
N GLY A 129 19.27 19.53 3.99
CA GLY A 129 20.28 20.57 4.20
C GLY A 129 19.70 21.96 4.28
N ALA A 130 18.56 22.21 3.65
CA ALA A 130 17.92 23.51 3.68
C ALA A 130 17.10 23.75 4.93
N VAL A 131 16.70 22.68 5.61
CA VAL A 131 15.87 22.80 6.81
C VAL A 131 16.57 23.58 7.89
N ALA A 132 17.88 23.41 7.99
CA ALA A 132 18.64 24.08 9.01
C ALA A 132 18.65 25.60 8.81
N GLY A 133 18.35 26.03 7.62
CA GLY A 133 18.25 27.46 7.34
C GLY A 133 16.94 28.01 7.82
#